data_608bccf87b8a3ad7be4ac342d19102ce
#
_entry.id   608bccf87b8a3ad7be4ac342d19102ce
#
_cell.length_a   1.000
_cell.length_b   1.000
_cell.length_c   1.000
_cell.angle_alpha   90.00
_cell.angle_beta   90.00
_cell.angle_gamma   90.00
#
_symmetry.space_group_name_H-M   'P 1'
#
loop_
_entity.id
_entity.type
_entity.pdbx_description
1 polymer ?
#
loop_
_entity_poly.entity_id
_entity_poly.type
_entity_poly.pdbx_seq_one_letter_code
_entity_poly.pdbx_strand_id
1 'polypeptide(L)'
;ADYYATGVELDAVARASFTMHTPNGQPQRVTLGVFGAHQVGNALAAAAVGTELGMDAATVAEALSAASSVSVNRMDVNTRADGVTVINDAYNANPESMRAAIAALGYTAAARPGVRSVAVLGEMSELGAGAEQEHALLADELARYRVTHLVAVGKSDAMAALTQRAGDRGIHTTAVADTDEAAQAVRALLALSLI
;
A
#
# COMPACT_ATOMS: atom_id res chain seq x y z
N ALA A 1 24.59 -4.57 10.58
CA ALA A 1 24.27 -3.34 9.86
C ALA A 1 24.44 -2.17 10.82
N ASP A 2 24.98 -1.07 10.32
CA ASP A 2 25.29 0.11 11.15
C ASP A 2 24.01 0.93 11.41
N TYR A 3 23.06 0.91 10.47
CA TYR A 3 21.72 1.47 10.59
C TYR A 3 20.70 0.34 10.55
N TYR A 4 19.88 0.22 11.58
CA TYR A 4 18.85 -0.81 11.64
C TYR A 4 17.67 -0.40 12.53
N ALA A 5 16.55 -1.10 12.35
CA ALA A 5 15.33 -0.92 13.14
C ALA A 5 15.06 -2.13 14.02
N THR A 6 14.54 -1.89 15.21
CA THR A 6 13.99 -2.91 16.10
C THR A 6 12.59 -2.54 16.55
N GLY A 7 11.78 -3.53 16.97
CA GLY A 7 10.42 -3.28 17.45
C GLY A 7 9.54 -2.62 16.39
N VAL A 8 9.60 -3.08 15.13
CA VAL A 8 8.77 -2.56 14.05
C VAL A 8 7.34 -3.02 14.26
N GLU A 9 6.44 -2.05 14.39
CA GLU A 9 5.00 -2.25 14.55
C GLU A 9 4.26 -1.45 13.48
N LEU A 10 3.18 -2.00 12.96
CA LEU A 10 2.30 -1.31 12.02
C LEU A 10 0.98 -0.96 12.70
N ASP A 11 0.52 0.27 12.52
CA ASP A 11 -0.82 0.66 12.99
C ASP A 11 -1.92 0.15 12.04
N ALA A 12 -3.18 0.47 12.36
CA ALA A 12 -4.36 0.02 11.61
C ALA A 12 -4.42 0.48 10.15
N VAL A 13 -3.57 1.43 9.76
CA VAL A 13 -3.43 1.93 8.38
C VAL A 13 -2.03 1.66 7.82
N ALA A 14 -1.29 0.71 8.41
CA ALA A 14 0.04 0.27 7.99
C ALA A 14 1.14 1.35 8.09
N ARG A 15 1.03 2.34 8.98
CA ARG A 15 2.15 3.23 9.30
C ARG A 15 3.07 2.56 10.31
N ALA A 16 4.38 2.64 10.06
CA ALA A 16 5.37 1.98 10.89
C ALA A 16 5.81 2.85 12.07
N SER A 17 5.91 2.22 13.24
CA SER A 17 6.64 2.73 14.40
C SER A 17 7.77 1.77 14.74
N PHE A 18 8.96 2.27 15.01
CA PHE A 18 10.13 1.44 15.32
C PHE A 18 11.17 2.20 16.13
N THR A 19 12.12 1.46 16.70
CA THR A 19 13.33 2.05 17.29
C THR A 19 14.44 2.04 16.27
N MET A 20 14.91 3.23 15.90
CA MET A 20 16.04 3.47 14.99
C MET A 20 17.35 3.39 15.77
N HIS A 21 18.31 2.65 15.23
CA HIS A 21 19.68 2.55 15.70
C HIS A 21 20.64 3.10 14.66
N THR A 22 21.57 3.93 15.11
CA THR A 22 22.64 4.54 14.31
C THR A 22 24.01 4.23 14.94
N PRO A 23 25.14 4.28 14.20
CA PRO A 23 26.45 3.85 14.70
C PRO A 23 26.91 4.57 15.96
N ASN A 24 26.65 5.87 16.07
CA ASN A 24 27.18 6.73 17.12
C ASN A 24 26.10 7.45 17.95
N GLY A 25 24.82 7.07 17.76
CA GLY A 25 23.68 7.71 18.43
C GLY A 25 23.01 6.82 19.45
N GLN A 26 22.28 7.42 20.36
CA GLN A 26 21.37 6.66 21.22
C GLN A 26 20.17 6.21 20.38
N PRO A 27 19.59 5.02 20.69
CA PRO A 27 18.37 4.56 20.01
C PRO A 27 17.24 5.59 20.09
N GLN A 28 16.57 5.84 18.98
CA GLN A 28 15.49 6.82 18.88
C GLN A 28 14.19 6.17 18.42
N ARG A 29 13.06 6.54 19.04
CA ARG A 29 11.74 6.13 18.55
C ARG A 29 11.35 6.97 17.34
N VAL A 30 10.91 6.30 16.26
CA VAL A 30 10.41 6.92 15.04
C VAL A 30 9.02 6.41 14.78
N THR A 31 8.09 7.30 14.42
CA THR A 31 6.73 6.95 13.96
C THR A 31 6.52 7.63 12.62
N LEU A 32 6.46 6.85 11.54
CA LEU A 32 6.35 7.40 10.20
C LEU A 32 4.93 7.89 9.92
N GLY A 33 4.82 9.06 9.30
CA GLY A 33 3.56 9.56 8.73
C GLY A 33 3.20 8.93 7.37
N VAL A 34 4.13 8.14 6.79
CA VAL A 34 3.96 7.44 5.51
C VAL A 34 3.62 5.96 5.72
N PHE A 35 2.96 5.35 4.74
CA PHE A 35 2.36 4.03 4.85
C PHE A 35 3.24 2.93 4.23
N GLY A 36 3.19 1.74 4.81
CA GLY A 36 3.85 0.54 4.32
C GLY A 36 5.14 0.18 5.06
N ALA A 37 5.32 -1.12 5.35
CA ALA A 37 6.47 -1.64 6.07
C ALA A 37 7.82 -1.33 5.38
N HIS A 38 7.84 -1.24 4.05
CA HIS A 38 9.03 -0.89 3.25
C HIS A 38 9.56 0.51 3.57
N GLN A 39 8.73 1.42 4.08
CA GLN A 39 9.15 2.77 4.47
C GLN A 39 10.15 2.78 5.62
N VAL A 40 10.23 1.70 6.41
CA VAL A 40 11.28 1.56 7.43
C VAL A 40 12.66 1.53 6.78
N GLY A 41 12.84 0.79 5.69
CA GLY A 41 14.09 0.77 4.94
C GLY A 41 14.45 2.14 4.35
N ASN A 42 13.46 2.83 3.77
CA ASN A 42 13.63 4.17 3.23
C ASN A 42 14.02 5.18 4.33
N ALA A 43 13.39 5.09 5.50
CA ALA A 43 13.71 5.94 6.65
C ALA A 43 15.13 5.69 7.16
N LEU A 44 15.58 4.43 7.23
CA LEU A 44 16.96 4.10 7.61
C LEU A 44 17.98 4.62 6.59
N ALA A 45 17.68 4.56 5.29
CA ALA A 45 18.54 5.15 4.26
C ALA A 45 18.62 6.68 4.39
N ALA A 46 17.48 7.34 4.62
CA ALA A 46 17.46 8.78 4.88
C ALA A 46 18.21 9.16 6.16
N ALA A 47 18.10 8.33 7.22
CA ALA A 47 18.84 8.52 8.46
C ALA A 47 20.34 8.41 8.25
N ALA A 48 20.79 7.44 7.45
CA ALA A 48 22.20 7.29 7.12
C ALA A 48 22.73 8.55 6.43
N VAL A 49 22.03 9.07 5.43
CA VAL A 49 22.44 10.32 4.74
C VAL A 49 22.43 11.51 5.71
N GLY A 50 21.38 11.67 6.52
CA GLY A 50 21.26 12.79 7.45
C GLY A 50 22.39 12.83 8.47
N THR A 51 22.72 11.68 9.07
CA THR A 51 23.81 11.59 10.06
C THR A 51 25.19 11.75 9.44
N GLU A 52 25.44 11.26 8.23
CA GLU A 52 26.68 11.50 7.49
C GLU A 52 26.86 12.99 7.12
N LEU A 53 25.78 13.72 6.96
CA LEU A 53 25.79 15.18 6.76
C LEU A 53 25.88 15.98 8.08
N GLY A 54 26.01 15.31 9.22
CA GLY A 54 26.26 15.93 10.53
C GLY A 54 25.03 16.18 11.39
N MET A 55 23.85 15.67 11.03
CA MET A 55 22.68 15.71 11.91
C MET A 55 22.84 14.69 13.04
N ASP A 56 22.42 15.04 14.25
CA ASP A 56 22.36 14.05 15.34
C ASP A 56 21.14 13.11 15.19
N ALA A 57 21.21 11.93 15.84
CA ALA A 57 20.19 10.91 15.68
C ALA A 57 18.80 11.34 16.16
N ALA A 58 18.71 12.23 17.17
CA ALA A 58 17.45 12.73 17.67
C ALA A 58 16.78 13.66 16.66
N THR A 59 17.53 14.60 16.12
CA THR A 59 17.06 15.51 15.04
C THR A 59 16.59 14.74 13.82
N VAL A 60 17.32 13.69 13.41
CA VAL A 60 16.91 12.82 12.32
C VAL A 60 15.59 12.10 12.64
N ALA A 61 15.45 11.56 13.84
CA ALA A 61 14.24 10.86 14.26
C ALA A 61 13.00 11.78 14.30
N GLU A 62 13.18 13.01 14.77
CA GLU A 62 12.14 14.05 14.74
C GLU A 62 11.73 14.40 13.32
N ALA A 63 12.70 14.63 12.44
CA ALA A 63 12.45 14.95 11.03
C ALA A 63 11.71 13.82 10.30
N LEU A 64 12.13 12.57 10.51
CA LEU A 64 11.47 11.38 9.94
C LEU A 64 10.03 11.22 10.45
N SER A 65 9.80 11.50 11.73
CA SER A 65 8.47 11.40 12.35
C SER A 65 7.54 12.54 11.91
N ALA A 66 8.09 13.71 11.61
CA ALA A 66 7.35 14.87 11.08
C ALA A 66 7.09 14.77 9.56
N ALA A 67 7.83 13.90 8.86
CA ALA A 67 7.70 13.77 7.42
C ALA A 67 6.33 13.17 7.06
N SER A 68 5.67 13.83 6.11
CA SER A 68 4.43 13.36 5.48
C SER A 68 4.67 13.11 3.99
N SER A 69 3.78 12.38 3.34
CA SER A 69 3.84 12.21 1.90
C SER A 69 3.73 13.58 1.21
N VAL A 70 4.78 13.94 0.48
CA VAL A 70 4.83 15.19 -0.32
C VAL A 70 4.24 14.97 -1.72
N SER A 71 4.18 13.70 -2.15
CA SER A 71 3.69 13.35 -3.49
C SER A 71 2.20 13.02 -3.43
N VAL A 72 1.43 13.69 -4.26
CA VAL A 72 0.01 13.38 -4.50
C VAL A 72 -0.12 11.94 -5.02
N ASN A 73 -1.19 11.24 -4.64
CA ASN A 73 -1.47 9.85 -5.05
C ASN A 73 -0.42 8.81 -4.61
N ARG A 74 0.28 9.03 -3.50
CA ARG A 74 1.16 8.05 -2.87
C ARG A 74 0.65 7.70 -1.48
N MET A 75 -0.07 6.57 -1.38
CA MET A 75 -0.68 6.09 -0.12
C MET A 75 -1.45 7.21 0.61
N ASP A 76 -2.19 8.02 -0.15
CA ASP A 76 -3.06 9.06 0.40
C ASP A 76 -4.34 8.42 0.95
N VAL A 77 -4.53 8.50 2.26
CA VAL A 77 -5.65 7.86 2.95
C VAL A 77 -6.64 8.91 3.44
N ASN A 78 -7.84 8.85 2.91
CA ASN A 78 -8.92 9.77 3.25
C ASN A 78 -10.20 8.99 3.60
N THR A 79 -10.85 9.36 4.71
CA THR A 79 -12.17 8.83 5.06
C THR A 79 -13.23 9.88 4.76
N ARG A 80 -14.14 9.55 3.85
CA ARG A 80 -15.26 10.39 3.44
C ARG A 80 -16.32 10.51 4.55
N ALA A 81 -17.19 11.48 4.42
CA ALA A 81 -18.28 11.69 5.38
C ALA A 81 -19.29 10.52 5.45
N ASP A 82 -19.39 9.73 4.36
CA ASP A 82 -20.20 8.51 4.30
C ASP A 82 -19.51 7.27 4.91
N GLY A 83 -18.33 7.44 5.51
CA GLY A 83 -17.58 6.39 6.17
C GLY A 83 -16.69 5.56 5.24
N VAL A 84 -16.72 5.80 3.93
CA VAL A 84 -15.84 5.12 2.97
C VAL A 84 -14.42 5.63 3.14
N THR A 85 -13.47 4.72 3.40
CA THR A 85 -12.03 5.03 3.41
C THR A 85 -11.46 4.75 2.03
N VAL A 86 -10.83 5.75 1.43
CA VAL A 86 -10.13 5.66 0.14
C VAL A 86 -8.63 5.69 0.41
N ILE A 87 -7.91 4.70 -0.10
CA ILE A 87 -6.44 4.64 -0.14
C ILE A 87 -6.04 4.88 -1.58
N ASN A 88 -5.44 6.03 -1.86
CA ASN A 88 -5.01 6.40 -3.20
C ASN A 88 -3.49 6.25 -3.33
N ASP A 89 -3.05 5.27 -4.10
CA ASP A 89 -1.65 4.99 -4.41
C ASP A 89 -1.42 4.92 -5.94
N ALA A 90 -2.13 5.75 -6.69
CA ALA A 90 -2.17 5.71 -8.15
C ALA A 90 -1.00 6.43 -8.84
N TYR A 91 0.04 6.85 -8.10
CA TYR A 91 1.19 7.57 -8.69
C TYR A 91 2.01 6.68 -9.62
N ASN A 92 2.27 5.45 -9.21
CA ASN A 92 3.02 4.45 -9.97
C ASN A 92 2.62 3.04 -9.51
N ALA A 93 2.84 2.04 -10.36
CA ALA A 93 2.56 0.65 -10.06
C ALA A 93 3.79 -0.21 -10.37
N ASN A 94 4.30 -0.89 -9.34
CA ASN A 94 5.28 -1.95 -9.45
C ASN A 94 4.95 -3.07 -8.44
N PRO A 95 5.53 -4.27 -8.57
CA PRO A 95 5.15 -5.41 -7.72
C PRO A 95 5.24 -5.13 -6.22
N GLU A 96 6.24 -4.38 -5.77
CA GLU A 96 6.45 -4.08 -4.35
C GLU A 96 5.42 -3.07 -3.83
N SER A 97 5.21 -1.95 -4.54
CA SER A 97 4.24 -0.94 -4.14
C SER A 97 2.81 -1.48 -4.16
N MET A 98 2.46 -2.28 -5.17
CA MET A 98 1.14 -2.91 -5.26
C MET A 98 0.87 -3.86 -4.10
N ARG A 99 1.85 -4.70 -3.71
CA ARG A 99 1.75 -5.56 -2.52
C ARG A 99 1.57 -4.74 -1.24
N ALA A 100 2.29 -3.62 -1.11
CA ALA A 100 2.16 -2.73 0.04
C ALA A 100 0.77 -2.06 0.11
N ALA A 101 0.24 -1.60 -1.03
CA ALA A 101 -1.10 -1.02 -1.11
C ALA A 101 -2.20 -2.04 -0.77
N ILE A 102 -2.09 -3.27 -1.28
CA ILE A 102 -3.00 -4.38 -0.95
C ILE A 102 -2.95 -4.71 0.55
N ALA A 103 -1.76 -4.75 1.13
CA ALA A 103 -1.60 -4.97 2.56
C ALA A 103 -2.27 -3.85 3.39
N ALA A 104 -2.06 -2.59 3.02
CA ALA A 104 -2.69 -1.45 3.68
C ALA A 104 -4.22 -1.51 3.61
N LEU A 105 -4.78 -1.86 2.44
CA LEU A 105 -6.22 -2.09 2.27
C LEU A 105 -6.73 -3.20 3.20
N GLY A 106 -6.01 -4.34 3.25
CA GLY A 106 -6.38 -5.47 4.10
C GLY A 106 -6.35 -5.14 5.59
N TYR A 107 -5.30 -4.46 6.07
CA TYR A 107 -5.22 -4.01 7.47
C TYR A 107 -6.32 -3.02 7.81
N THR A 108 -6.60 -2.07 6.92
CA THR A 108 -7.68 -1.09 7.11
C THR A 108 -9.05 -1.77 7.20
N ALA A 109 -9.30 -2.76 6.35
CA ALA A 109 -10.55 -3.54 6.36
C ALA A 109 -10.66 -4.43 7.62
N ALA A 110 -9.56 -5.07 8.03
CA ALA A 110 -9.54 -5.93 9.23
C ALA A 110 -9.84 -5.16 10.53
N ALA A 111 -9.49 -3.88 10.59
CA ALA A 111 -9.83 -3.00 11.71
C ALA A 111 -11.32 -2.63 11.79
N ARG A 112 -12.12 -2.98 10.78
CA ARG A 112 -13.56 -2.66 10.67
C ARG A 112 -14.37 -3.90 10.27
N PRO A 113 -14.76 -4.76 11.19
CA PRO A 113 -15.52 -5.98 10.88
C PRO A 113 -16.79 -5.69 10.09
N GLY A 114 -17.06 -6.50 9.07
CA GLY A 114 -18.26 -6.39 8.23
C GLY A 114 -18.17 -5.41 7.06
N VAL A 115 -17.03 -4.72 6.89
CA VAL A 115 -16.85 -3.85 5.71
C VAL A 115 -16.41 -4.66 4.49
N ARG A 116 -16.77 -4.18 3.31
CA ARG A 116 -16.22 -4.64 2.05
C ARG A 116 -14.89 -3.92 1.78
N SER A 117 -13.92 -4.66 1.27
CA SER A 117 -12.68 -4.12 0.73
C SER A 117 -12.68 -4.26 -0.78
N VAL A 118 -12.43 -3.16 -1.48
CA VAL A 118 -12.43 -3.11 -2.94
C VAL A 118 -11.05 -2.62 -3.40
N ALA A 119 -10.31 -3.47 -4.09
CA ALA A 119 -9.07 -3.09 -4.76
C ALA A 119 -9.38 -2.68 -6.21
N VAL A 120 -8.93 -1.50 -6.62
CA VAL A 120 -8.96 -1.05 -8.02
C VAL A 120 -7.54 -1.06 -8.51
N LEU A 121 -7.18 -2.01 -9.36
CA LEU A 121 -5.80 -2.23 -9.78
C LEU A 121 -5.66 -2.06 -11.29
N GLY A 122 -4.71 -1.21 -11.69
CA GLY A 122 -4.28 -1.06 -13.07
C GLY A 122 -3.06 -1.90 -13.40
N GLU A 123 -2.61 -1.83 -14.63
CA GLU A 123 -1.46 -2.57 -15.12
C GLU A 123 -0.14 -1.99 -14.60
N MET A 124 0.79 -2.89 -14.24
CA MET A 124 2.18 -2.53 -13.95
C MET A 124 2.98 -2.53 -15.24
N SER A 125 3.63 -1.42 -15.55
CA SER A 125 4.48 -1.28 -16.73
C SER A 125 5.90 -1.83 -16.51
N GLU A 126 6.64 -2.02 -17.60
CA GLU A 126 8.08 -2.31 -17.61
C GLU A 126 8.51 -3.66 -16.98
N LEU A 127 7.60 -4.61 -16.81
CA LEU A 127 7.90 -5.93 -16.25
C LEU A 127 8.43 -6.95 -17.29
N GLY A 128 8.40 -6.61 -18.58
CA GLY A 128 8.85 -7.50 -19.63
C GLY A 128 8.13 -8.86 -19.64
N ALA A 129 8.85 -9.94 -19.86
CA ALA A 129 8.30 -11.29 -19.93
C ALA A 129 7.68 -11.81 -18.61
N GLY A 130 7.96 -11.16 -17.49
CA GLY A 130 7.40 -11.51 -16.17
C GLY A 130 6.03 -10.89 -15.86
N ALA A 131 5.49 -10.06 -16.75
CA ALA A 131 4.30 -9.25 -16.50
C ALA A 131 3.08 -10.09 -16.07
N GLU A 132 2.74 -11.13 -16.81
CA GLU A 132 1.61 -12.00 -16.47
C GLU A 132 1.76 -12.66 -15.10
N GLN A 133 2.97 -13.16 -14.80
CA GLN A 133 3.25 -13.82 -13.53
C GLN A 133 3.14 -12.85 -12.36
N GLU A 134 3.74 -11.66 -12.46
CA GLU A 134 3.71 -10.66 -11.38
C GLU A 134 2.29 -10.15 -11.14
N HIS A 135 1.50 -9.92 -12.19
CA HIS A 135 0.09 -9.55 -12.04
C HIS A 135 -0.73 -10.69 -11.39
N ALA A 136 -0.54 -11.92 -11.83
CA ALA A 136 -1.22 -13.07 -11.23
C ALA A 136 -0.89 -13.22 -9.73
N LEU A 137 0.36 -12.97 -9.31
CA LEU A 137 0.77 -13.04 -7.90
C LEU A 137 0.05 -12.01 -7.01
N LEU A 138 -0.40 -10.89 -7.55
CA LEU A 138 -1.22 -9.93 -6.78
C LEU A 138 -2.55 -10.54 -6.31
N ALA A 139 -3.11 -11.50 -7.04
CA ALA A 139 -4.30 -12.21 -6.60
C ALA A 139 -4.08 -13.03 -5.33
N ASP A 140 -2.87 -13.59 -5.14
CA ASP A 140 -2.51 -14.29 -3.91
C ASP A 140 -2.41 -13.32 -2.73
N GLU A 141 -1.87 -12.12 -2.95
CA GLU A 141 -1.83 -11.08 -1.91
C GLU A 141 -3.24 -10.57 -1.57
N LEU A 142 -4.10 -10.35 -2.57
CA LEU A 142 -5.50 -9.99 -2.33
C LEU A 142 -6.21 -11.04 -1.45
N ALA A 143 -6.03 -12.33 -1.75
CA ALA A 143 -6.58 -13.43 -0.96
C ALA A 143 -5.97 -13.49 0.45
N ARG A 144 -4.65 -13.34 0.58
CA ARG A 144 -3.92 -13.31 1.85
C ARG A 144 -4.48 -12.25 2.80
N TYR A 145 -4.74 -11.06 2.28
CA TYR A 145 -5.28 -9.94 3.04
C TYR A 145 -6.81 -9.88 3.06
N ARG A 146 -7.49 -10.93 2.56
CA ARG A 146 -8.95 -11.08 2.57
C ARG A 146 -9.68 -9.93 1.87
N VAL A 147 -9.10 -9.41 0.82
CA VAL A 147 -9.77 -8.43 -0.03
C VAL A 147 -10.95 -9.09 -0.71
N THR A 148 -12.12 -8.46 -0.63
CA THR A 148 -13.38 -9.09 -1.06
C THR A 148 -13.71 -8.85 -2.53
N HIS A 149 -13.28 -7.72 -3.08
CA HIS A 149 -13.58 -7.33 -4.46
C HIS A 149 -12.34 -6.80 -5.17
N LEU A 150 -12.22 -7.15 -6.44
CA LEU A 150 -11.22 -6.63 -7.37
C LEU A 150 -11.93 -5.97 -8.57
N VAL A 151 -11.57 -4.73 -8.87
CA VAL A 151 -11.85 -4.07 -10.14
C VAL A 151 -10.52 -4.00 -10.90
N ALA A 152 -10.36 -4.83 -11.92
CA ALA A 152 -9.15 -4.93 -12.73
C ALA A 152 -9.27 -4.03 -13.95
N VAL A 153 -8.38 -3.03 -14.08
CA VAL A 153 -8.44 -2.00 -15.12
C VAL A 153 -7.39 -2.26 -16.20
N GLY A 154 -7.84 -2.58 -17.40
CA GLY A 154 -6.99 -2.88 -18.55
C GLY A 154 -7.44 -4.14 -19.29
N LYS A 155 -6.88 -4.34 -20.50
CA LYS A 155 -7.24 -5.44 -21.40
C LYS A 155 -6.06 -6.32 -21.80
N SER A 156 -4.90 -6.16 -21.15
CA SER A 156 -3.71 -6.96 -21.45
C SER A 156 -3.84 -8.40 -20.92
N ASP A 157 -3.01 -9.29 -21.45
CA ASP A 157 -2.91 -10.68 -20.97
C ASP A 157 -2.49 -10.72 -19.49
N ALA A 158 -1.68 -9.77 -19.03
CA ALA A 158 -1.30 -9.64 -17.65
C ALA A 158 -2.52 -9.33 -16.74
N MET A 159 -3.41 -8.43 -17.16
CA MET A 159 -4.64 -8.15 -16.42
C MET A 159 -5.63 -9.30 -16.47
N ALA A 160 -5.67 -10.05 -17.58
CA ALA A 160 -6.45 -11.28 -17.68
C ALA A 160 -5.95 -12.35 -16.70
N ALA A 161 -4.63 -12.53 -16.58
CA ALA A 161 -4.01 -13.46 -15.64
C ALA A 161 -4.34 -13.11 -14.17
N LEU A 162 -4.27 -11.82 -13.79
CA LEU A 162 -4.71 -11.33 -12.48
C LEU A 162 -6.18 -11.66 -12.24
N THR A 163 -7.04 -11.33 -13.19
CA THR A 163 -8.50 -11.50 -13.09
C THR A 163 -8.89 -12.97 -12.91
N GLN A 164 -8.31 -13.84 -13.73
CA GLN A 164 -8.55 -15.28 -13.65
C GLN A 164 -8.12 -15.83 -12.29
N ARG A 165 -6.88 -15.55 -11.86
CA ARG A 165 -6.36 -16.06 -10.60
C ARG A 165 -7.12 -15.51 -9.38
N ALA A 166 -7.58 -14.26 -9.42
CA ALA A 166 -8.41 -13.68 -8.39
C ALA A 166 -9.76 -14.41 -8.27
N GLY A 167 -10.40 -14.74 -9.40
CA GLY A 167 -11.60 -15.57 -9.44
C GLY A 167 -11.37 -16.96 -8.83
N ASP A 168 -10.26 -17.61 -9.18
CA ASP A 168 -9.87 -18.93 -8.63
C ASP A 168 -9.65 -18.88 -7.10
N ARG A 169 -9.31 -17.71 -6.56
CA ARG A 169 -9.18 -17.44 -5.12
C ARG A 169 -10.50 -17.04 -4.44
N GLY A 170 -11.60 -17.00 -5.17
CA GLY A 170 -12.92 -16.64 -4.66
C GLY A 170 -13.14 -15.16 -4.43
N ILE A 171 -12.31 -14.28 -5.05
CA ILE A 171 -12.46 -12.83 -5.00
C ILE A 171 -13.50 -12.41 -6.05
N HIS A 172 -14.49 -11.61 -5.66
CA HIS A 172 -15.42 -11.03 -6.62
C HIS A 172 -14.70 -10.08 -7.57
N THR A 173 -14.63 -10.44 -8.85
CA THR A 173 -13.78 -9.73 -9.81
C THR A 173 -14.62 -9.10 -10.92
N THR A 174 -14.34 -7.84 -11.22
CA THR A 174 -14.90 -7.08 -12.34
C THR A 174 -13.73 -6.58 -13.20
N ALA A 175 -13.64 -7.02 -14.45
CA ALA A 175 -12.68 -6.52 -15.42
C ALA A 175 -13.32 -5.37 -16.21
N VAL A 176 -12.58 -4.28 -16.36
CA VAL A 176 -13.01 -3.05 -17.06
C VAL A 176 -11.91 -2.54 -17.99
N ALA A 177 -12.31 -1.77 -19.00
CA ALA A 177 -11.39 -1.31 -20.02
C ALA A 177 -10.51 -0.13 -19.54
N ASP A 178 -11.11 0.77 -18.78
CA ASP A 178 -10.52 2.05 -18.42
C ASP A 178 -11.00 2.54 -17.04
N THR A 179 -10.50 3.72 -16.65
CA THR A 179 -10.80 4.35 -15.36
C THR A 179 -12.25 4.83 -15.24
N ASP A 180 -12.91 5.17 -16.34
CA ASP A 180 -14.30 5.62 -16.29
C ASP A 180 -15.24 4.44 -16.00
N GLU A 181 -15.01 3.30 -16.65
CA GLU A 181 -15.70 2.05 -16.35
C GLU A 181 -15.41 1.59 -14.91
N ALA A 182 -14.16 1.74 -14.46
CA ALA A 182 -13.79 1.40 -13.08
C ALA A 182 -14.54 2.26 -12.07
N ALA A 183 -14.67 3.56 -12.30
CA ALA A 183 -15.42 4.45 -11.44
C ALA A 183 -16.92 4.08 -11.38
N GLN A 184 -17.51 3.63 -12.50
CA GLN A 184 -18.89 3.15 -12.54
C GLN A 184 -19.04 1.85 -11.75
N ALA A 185 -18.13 0.88 -11.92
CA ALA A 185 -18.14 -0.39 -11.19
C ALA A 185 -18.04 -0.16 -9.68
N VAL A 186 -17.14 0.72 -9.23
CA VAL A 186 -16.99 1.05 -7.80
C VAL A 186 -18.26 1.72 -7.26
N ARG A 187 -18.86 2.67 -7.98
CA ARG A 187 -20.12 3.30 -7.56
C ARG A 187 -21.24 2.27 -7.40
N ALA A 188 -21.36 1.31 -8.32
CA ALA A 188 -22.34 0.24 -8.21
C ALA A 188 -22.10 -0.63 -6.96
N LEU A 189 -20.85 -0.97 -6.66
CA LEU A 189 -20.48 -1.71 -5.44
C LEU A 189 -20.82 -0.92 -4.17
N LEU A 190 -20.61 0.39 -4.14
CA LEU A 190 -20.96 1.23 -3.00
C LEU A 190 -22.48 1.34 -2.79
N ALA A 191 -23.25 1.44 -3.87
CA ALA A 191 -24.71 1.52 -3.79
C ALA A 191 -25.36 0.26 -3.19
N LEU A 192 -24.77 -0.92 -3.41
CA LEU A 192 -25.21 -2.19 -2.82
C LEU A 192 -25.04 -2.27 -1.30
N SER A 193 -24.38 -1.30 -0.66
CA SER A 193 -24.15 -1.26 0.79
C SER A 193 -25.26 -0.50 1.55
N LEU A 194 -26.20 0.10 0.86
CA LEU A 194 -27.26 0.95 1.42
C LEU A 194 -28.62 0.23 1.53
N ILE A 195 -28.65 -1.09 1.33
CA ILE A 195 -29.84 -1.93 1.53
C ILE A 195 -29.53 -2.94 2.71
#